data_3e862476bc12933fed216565f6398220
#
_entry.id   3e862476bc12933fed216565f6398220
#
_cell.length_a   1.000
_cell.length_b   1.000
_cell.length_c   1.000
_cell.angle_alpha   90.00
_cell.angle_beta   90.00
_cell.angle_gamma   90.00
#
_symmetry.space_group_name_H-M   'P 1'
#
loop_
_entity.id
_entity.type
_entity.pdbx_description
1 polymer ?
#
loop_
_entity_poly.entity_id
_entity_poly.type
_entity_poly.pdbx_seq_one_letter_code
_entity_poly.pdbx_strand_id
1 'polypeptide(L)'
;MKKLIILIDNKSNFQISKPDFKNFRSMDIDKIKRYFVAKGFNTDIKKFHELDLDENYKGVYILYQTSEAAGSFYKRYIEDLIYYLEKWGAIVLPRYEYLKAHHNKVFMELMRAGFKEDSVKTVKSKCFGSWEDALNYNPEFPVVIKQASSSGGAGVFLAKDRKEYIKKIKRAGRILISKNTAGLFINYFKILLKVIIKFLYPSKSRFVEYDTTPISHSLIIQKFIAGLKGDYKVLVFGSKYYTMYRKNRENDFRASGSGKFYEVPEKEQEGLLEFARKIASEIDFPIIGMDIGFDEKKYHLLEFQMIHFGTSALQRSKFWYEYHNGKWIRFDGKSDLEEEYSQSIFNFLKNTD
;
A
#
# COMPACT_ATOMS: atom_id res chain seq x y z
N MET A 1 -24.63 9.05 -21.72
CA MET A 1 -24.45 8.83 -20.28
C MET A 1 -23.13 8.11 -20.09
N LYS A 2 -22.20 8.61 -19.24
CA LYS A 2 -20.89 8.00 -19.01
C LYS A 2 -21.07 6.65 -18.32
N LYS A 3 -20.43 5.59 -18.82
CA LYS A 3 -20.50 4.24 -18.21
C LYS A 3 -19.46 4.15 -17.10
N LEU A 4 -19.85 3.65 -15.94
CA LEU A 4 -19.00 3.41 -14.78
C LEU A 4 -19.21 1.99 -14.27
N ILE A 5 -18.12 1.26 -14.04
CA ILE A 5 -18.15 -0.09 -13.47
C ILE A 5 -17.40 -0.07 -12.13
N ILE A 6 -18.04 -0.56 -11.08
CA ILE A 6 -17.42 -0.76 -9.78
C ILE A 6 -17.00 -2.23 -9.70
N LEU A 7 -15.69 -2.51 -9.63
CA LEU A 7 -15.16 -3.86 -9.53
C LEU A 7 -14.98 -4.27 -8.07
N ILE A 8 -15.55 -5.42 -7.72
CA ILE A 8 -15.48 -6.04 -6.41
C ILE A 8 -14.75 -7.38 -6.46
N ASP A 9 -14.21 -7.81 -5.33
CA ASP A 9 -13.52 -9.10 -5.25
C ASP A 9 -14.49 -10.30 -5.29
N ASN A 10 -13.94 -11.52 -5.33
CA ASN A 10 -14.73 -12.76 -5.38
C ASN A 10 -15.61 -12.98 -4.14
N LYS A 11 -15.34 -12.28 -3.04
CA LYS A 11 -16.13 -12.29 -1.78
C LYS A 11 -17.07 -11.10 -1.69
N SER A 12 -17.24 -10.37 -2.80
CA SER A 12 -18.10 -9.18 -2.90
C SER A 12 -17.62 -8.02 -2.00
N ASN A 13 -16.31 -7.91 -1.74
CA ASN A 13 -15.76 -6.76 -1.04
C ASN A 13 -15.17 -5.74 -2.04
N PHE A 14 -15.31 -4.47 -1.69
CA PHE A 14 -14.67 -3.37 -2.38
C PHE A 14 -13.40 -2.94 -1.64
N GLN A 15 -13.53 -2.26 -0.52
CA GLN A 15 -12.44 -2.00 0.40
C GLN A 15 -12.82 -2.48 1.80
N ILE A 16 -11.94 -3.25 2.44
CA ILE A 16 -12.18 -3.73 3.79
C ILE A 16 -11.64 -2.70 4.79
N SER A 17 -12.50 -2.26 5.69
CA SER A 17 -12.14 -1.37 6.79
C SER A 17 -12.46 -2.02 8.15
N LYS A 18 -11.91 -1.46 9.24
CA LYS A 18 -12.23 -1.84 10.62
C LYS A 18 -12.86 -0.66 11.36
N PRO A 19 -14.17 -0.42 11.20
CA PRO A 19 -14.82 0.73 11.80
C PRO A 19 -14.76 0.73 13.34
N ASP A 20 -14.79 -0.46 13.97
CA ASP A 20 -14.82 -0.64 15.42
C ASP A 20 -13.65 -1.47 15.98
N PHE A 21 -12.61 -1.80 15.18
CA PHE A 21 -11.48 -2.68 15.48
C PHE A 21 -11.83 -4.15 15.75
N LYS A 22 -13.09 -4.51 15.87
CA LYS A 22 -13.53 -5.89 16.11
C LYS A 22 -13.91 -6.60 14.83
N ASN A 23 -14.58 -5.89 13.92
CA ASN A 23 -15.11 -6.46 12.69
C ASN A 23 -14.51 -5.80 11.44
N PHE A 24 -14.18 -6.62 10.45
CA PHE A 24 -13.88 -6.14 9.11
C PHE A 24 -15.18 -5.98 8.33
N ARG A 25 -15.35 -4.84 7.70
CA ARG A 25 -16.47 -4.58 6.79
C ARG A 25 -15.97 -4.02 5.48
N SER A 26 -16.56 -4.44 4.38
CA SER A 26 -16.44 -3.76 3.11
C SER A 26 -17.11 -2.39 3.18
N MET A 27 -16.66 -1.43 2.36
CA MET A 27 -17.44 -0.22 2.10
C MET A 27 -18.81 -0.60 1.51
N ASP A 28 -19.81 0.23 1.76
CA ASP A 28 -21.17 0.08 1.17
C ASP A 28 -21.13 0.44 -0.31
N ILE A 29 -21.02 -0.60 -1.15
CA ILE A 29 -20.91 -0.48 -2.59
C ILE A 29 -22.18 0.08 -3.21
N ASP A 30 -23.35 -0.28 -2.65
CA ASP A 30 -24.64 0.22 -3.15
C ASP A 30 -24.79 1.72 -2.86
N LYS A 31 -24.25 2.21 -1.74
CA LYS A 31 -24.20 3.64 -1.46
C LYS A 31 -23.32 4.38 -2.48
N ILE A 32 -22.14 3.84 -2.80
CA ILE A 32 -21.25 4.39 -3.83
C ILE A 32 -21.98 4.38 -5.20
N LYS A 33 -22.61 3.26 -5.58
CA LYS A 33 -23.40 3.16 -6.82
C LYS A 33 -24.49 4.22 -6.89
N ARG A 34 -25.31 4.34 -5.84
CA ARG A 34 -26.38 5.35 -5.80
C ARG A 34 -25.85 6.77 -5.97
N TYR A 35 -24.70 7.09 -5.39
CA TYR A 35 -24.07 8.38 -5.54
C TYR A 35 -23.76 8.69 -7.01
N PHE A 36 -23.09 7.78 -7.73
CA PHE A 36 -22.73 7.99 -9.13
C PHE A 36 -23.94 7.99 -10.06
N VAL A 37 -24.94 7.16 -9.81
CA VAL A 37 -26.23 7.20 -10.54
C VAL A 37 -26.88 8.57 -10.39
N ALA A 38 -26.94 9.13 -9.18
CA ALA A 38 -27.48 10.47 -8.94
C ALA A 38 -26.68 11.59 -9.64
N LYS A 39 -25.39 11.34 -9.95
CA LYS A 39 -24.53 12.23 -10.74
C LYS A 39 -24.58 11.98 -12.25
N GLY A 40 -25.50 11.14 -12.73
CA GLY A 40 -25.74 10.90 -14.16
C GLY A 40 -24.87 9.85 -14.82
N PHE A 41 -24.20 8.97 -14.02
CA PHE A 41 -23.46 7.83 -14.57
C PHE A 41 -24.40 6.62 -14.73
N ASN A 42 -24.21 5.85 -15.80
CA ASN A 42 -24.72 4.50 -15.92
C ASN A 42 -23.77 3.56 -15.16
N THR A 43 -24.16 3.13 -13.95
CA THR A 43 -23.25 2.48 -13.00
C THR A 43 -23.62 1.02 -12.77
N ASP A 44 -22.68 0.12 -13.07
CA ASP A 44 -22.78 -1.32 -12.80
C ASP A 44 -21.80 -1.76 -11.73
N ILE A 45 -22.18 -2.82 -10.99
CA ILE A 45 -21.27 -3.54 -10.08
C ILE A 45 -20.97 -4.89 -10.73
N LYS A 46 -19.69 -5.21 -10.90
CA LYS A 46 -19.22 -6.50 -11.43
C LYS A 46 -18.10 -7.06 -10.56
N LYS A 47 -17.99 -8.38 -10.46
CA LYS A 47 -16.78 -9.02 -9.95
C LYS A 47 -15.69 -9.00 -11.02
N PHE A 48 -14.42 -9.04 -10.62
CA PHE A 48 -13.30 -9.03 -11.58
C PHE A 48 -13.42 -10.12 -12.66
N HIS A 49 -13.91 -11.32 -12.31
CA HIS A 49 -14.06 -12.43 -13.27
C HIS A 49 -15.32 -12.32 -14.16
N GLU A 50 -16.19 -11.38 -13.91
CA GLU A 50 -17.40 -11.11 -14.73
C GLU A 50 -17.14 -10.08 -15.83
N LEU A 51 -15.90 -9.61 -15.95
CA LEU A 51 -15.48 -8.77 -17.07
C LEU A 51 -15.44 -9.61 -18.33
N ASP A 52 -16.16 -9.17 -19.35
CA ASP A 52 -16.11 -9.78 -20.68
C ASP A 52 -14.92 -9.20 -21.45
N LEU A 53 -13.97 -10.07 -21.86
CA LEU A 53 -12.77 -9.64 -22.55
C LEU A 53 -13.03 -9.20 -24.01
N ASP A 54 -14.20 -9.54 -24.56
CA ASP A 54 -14.63 -9.11 -25.89
C ASP A 54 -15.39 -7.75 -25.85
N GLU A 55 -15.68 -7.22 -24.66
CA GLU A 55 -16.34 -5.92 -24.49
C GLU A 55 -15.38 -4.77 -24.76
N ASN A 56 -15.85 -3.69 -25.40
CA ASN A 56 -15.08 -2.47 -25.60
C ASN A 56 -15.10 -1.60 -24.34
N TYR A 57 -13.97 -1.48 -23.67
CA TYR A 57 -13.81 -0.68 -22.45
C TYR A 57 -13.28 0.74 -22.71
N LYS A 58 -13.08 1.17 -23.95
CA LYS A 58 -12.58 2.51 -24.26
C LYS A 58 -13.51 3.59 -23.70
N GLY A 59 -12.96 4.45 -22.83
CA GLY A 59 -13.71 5.54 -22.18
C GLY A 59 -14.66 5.10 -21.05
N VAL A 60 -14.66 3.80 -20.69
CA VAL A 60 -15.41 3.31 -19.52
C VAL A 60 -14.63 3.63 -18.26
N TYR A 61 -15.30 4.21 -17.26
CA TYR A 61 -14.72 4.45 -15.93
C TYR A 61 -14.77 3.18 -15.10
N ILE A 62 -13.64 2.80 -14.49
CA ILE A 62 -13.50 1.60 -13.69
C ILE A 62 -13.06 2.00 -12.28
N LEU A 63 -13.95 1.90 -11.29
CA LEU A 63 -13.61 2.01 -9.88
C LEU A 63 -13.27 0.64 -9.33
N TYR A 64 -12.16 0.52 -8.62
CA TYR A 64 -11.75 -0.75 -8.04
C TYR A 64 -10.91 -0.57 -6.77
N GLN A 65 -10.81 -1.64 -6.02
CA GLN A 65 -9.87 -1.80 -4.92
C GLN A 65 -9.20 -3.18 -5.02
N THR A 66 -8.06 -3.37 -4.35
CA THR A 66 -7.42 -4.69 -4.26
C THR A 66 -8.15 -5.59 -3.28
N SER A 67 -8.00 -6.91 -3.43
CA SER A 67 -8.53 -7.88 -2.46
C SER A 67 -7.45 -8.28 -1.45
N GLU A 68 -7.72 -8.04 -0.17
CA GLU A 68 -6.90 -8.54 0.94
C GLU A 68 -7.28 -9.97 1.38
N ALA A 69 -8.45 -10.46 0.95
CA ALA A 69 -9.02 -11.73 1.41
C ALA A 69 -8.58 -12.95 0.59
N ALA A 70 -8.12 -12.75 -0.65
CA ALA A 70 -7.91 -13.83 -1.62
C ALA A 70 -6.44 -14.18 -1.88
N GLY A 71 -5.50 -13.57 -1.14
CA GLY A 71 -4.07 -13.88 -1.21
C GLY A 71 -3.34 -13.30 -2.42
N SER A 72 -2.03 -13.59 -2.53
CA SER A 72 -1.12 -12.96 -3.50
C SER A 72 -1.40 -13.32 -4.96
N PHE A 73 -1.92 -14.51 -5.24
CA PHE A 73 -2.27 -14.91 -6.61
C PHE A 73 -3.45 -14.11 -7.16
N TYR A 74 -4.46 -13.88 -6.33
CA TYR A 74 -5.60 -13.09 -6.73
C TYR A 74 -5.22 -11.60 -6.94
N LYS A 75 -4.28 -11.08 -6.15
CA LYS A 75 -3.74 -9.74 -6.36
C LYS A 75 -3.04 -9.60 -7.71
N ARG A 76 -2.27 -10.60 -8.14
CA ARG A 76 -1.63 -10.62 -9.47
C ARG A 76 -2.67 -10.66 -10.59
N TYR A 77 -3.71 -11.47 -10.43
CA TYR A 77 -4.82 -11.51 -11.37
C TYR A 77 -5.49 -10.13 -11.53
N ILE A 78 -5.73 -9.42 -10.42
CA ILE A 78 -6.24 -8.05 -10.48
C ILE A 78 -5.23 -7.11 -11.17
N GLU A 79 -3.93 -7.21 -10.87
CA GLU A 79 -2.88 -6.41 -11.54
C GLU A 79 -2.93 -6.58 -13.05
N ASP A 80 -3.01 -7.84 -13.53
CA ASP A 80 -3.05 -8.15 -14.97
C ASP A 80 -4.30 -7.55 -15.63
N LEU A 81 -5.48 -7.72 -15.02
CA LEU A 81 -6.72 -7.15 -15.54
C LEU A 81 -6.70 -5.62 -15.60
N ILE A 82 -6.31 -4.96 -14.52
CA ILE A 82 -6.28 -3.49 -14.46
C ILE A 82 -5.28 -2.92 -15.47
N TYR A 83 -4.11 -3.57 -15.64
CA TYR A 83 -3.14 -3.16 -16.64
C TYR A 83 -3.73 -3.18 -18.04
N TYR A 84 -4.42 -4.27 -18.43
CA TYR A 84 -4.99 -4.38 -19.77
C TYR A 84 -6.23 -3.51 -19.96
N LEU A 85 -7.09 -3.35 -18.95
CA LEU A 85 -8.20 -2.39 -19.02
C LEU A 85 -7.70 -0.97 -19.33
N GLU A 86 -6.63 -0.53 -18.64
CA GLU A 86 -6.01 0.77 -18.91
C GLU A 86 -5.43 0.83 -20.34
N LYS A 87 -4.78 -0.26 -20.81
CA LYS A 87 -4.27 -0.36 -22.19
C LYS A 87 -5.37 -0.38 -23.26
N TRP A 88 -6.53 -0.94 -22.94
CA TRP A 88 -7.71 -0.92 -23.83
C TRP A 88 -8.46 0.41 -23.77
N GLY A 89 -7.94 1.40 -23.05
CA GLY A 89 -8.47 2.76 -23.01
C GLY A 89 -9.58 2.99 -21.99
N ALA A 90 -9.77 2.09 -21.02
CA ALA A 90 -10.57 2.37 -19.84
C ALA A 90 -9.90 3.42 -18.95
N ILE A 91 -10.71 4.20 -18.25
CA ILE A 91 -10.25 5.17 -17.24
C ILE A 91 -10.31 4.47 -15.89
N VAL A 92 -9.20 3.81 -15.52
CA VAL A 92 -9.13 3.05 -14.27
C VAL A 92 -8.80 3.96 -13.08
N LEU A 93 -9.48 3.78 -11.96
CA LEU A 93 -9.40 4.63 -10.78
C LEU A 93 -9.23 3.79 -9.50
N PRO A 94 -8.03 3.87 -8.91
CA PRO A 94 -6.83 4.60 -9.34
C PRO A 94 -6.12 3.92 -10.51
N ARG A 95 -5.15 4.61 -11.17
CA ARG A 95 -4.36 4.06 -12.27
C ARG A 95 -3.54 2.84 -11.85
N TYR A 96 -3.19 1.98 -12.83
CA TYR A 96 -2.43 0.75 -12.61
C TYR A 96 -1.16 0.93 -11.76
N GLU A 97 -0.41 2.00 -11.98
CA GLU A 97 0.83 2.26 -11.24
C GLU A 97 0.62 2.35 -9.72
N TYR A 98 -0.52 2.87 -9.26
CA TYR A 98 -0.85 2.96 -7.84
C TYR A 98 -1.22 1.61 -7.23
N LEU A 99 -1.85 0.73 -8.02
CA LEU A 99 -2.09 -0.65 -7.64
C LEU A 99 -0.77 -1.40 -7.49
N LYS A 100 0.14 -1.22 -8.45
CA LYS A 100 1.48 -1.84 -8.42
C LYS A 100 2.29 -1.38 -7.22
N ALA A 101 2.27 -0.09 -6.91
CA ALA A 101 2.95 0.49 -5.74
C ALA A 101 2.40 -0.07 -4.42
N HIS A 102 1.08 -0.30 -4.32
CA HIS A 102 0.46 -0.91 -3.13
C HIS A 102 0.93 -2.35 -2.91
N HIS A 103 1.02 -3.16 -3.96
CA HIS A 103 1.43 -4.55 -3.86
C HIS A 103 2.95 -4.74 -3.73
N ASN A 104 3.74 -3.75 -4.16
CA ASN A 104 5.19 -3.84 -4.27
C ASN A 104 5.89 -2.58 -3.75
N LYS A 105 6.44 -2.66 -2.55
CA LYS A 105 7.17 -1.54 -1.93
C LYS A 105 8.41 -1.10 -2.72
N VAL A 106 9.02 -2.00 -3.53
CA VAL A 106 10.11 -1.58 -4.45
C VAL A 106 9.56 -0.60 -5.48
N PHE A 107 8.41 -0.90 -6.07
CA PHE A 107 7.77 0.01 -7.02
C PHE A 107 7.37 1.34 -6.36
N MET A 108 6.84 1.29 -5.13
CA MET A 108 6.53 2.48 -4.33
C MET A 108 7.78 3.35 -4.08
N GLU A 109 8.94 2.73 -3.77
CA GLU A 109 10.20 3.47 -3.58
C GLU A 109 10.70 4.11 -4.88
N LEU A 110 10.57 3.42 -6.02
CA LEU A 110 10.91 3.97 -7.33
C LEU A 110 9.98 5.14 -7.69
N MET A 111 8.68 5.01 -7.45
CA MET A 111 7.71 6.10 -7.63
C MET A 111 8.09 7.32 -6.79
N ARG A 112 8.39 7.13 -5.48
CA ARG A 112 8.82 8.21 -4.59
C ARG A 112 10.13 8.88 -5.07
N ALA A 113 11.07 8.11 -5.60
CA ALA A 113 12.31 8.65 -6.16
C ALA A 113 12.05 9.57 -7.38
N GLY A 114 10.96 9.33 -8.10
CA GLY A 114 10.52 10.14 -9.24
C GLY A 114 9.73 11.41 -8.88
N PHE A 115 9.40 11.65 -7.61
CA PHE A 115 8.70 12.88 -7.21
C PHE A 115 9.53 14.11 -7.56
N LYS A 116 8.88 15.20 -7.92
CA LYS A 116 9.56 16.46 -8.29
C LYS A 116 10.02 17.24 -7.06
N GLU A 117 9.22 17.23 -6.01
CA GLU A 117 9.48 17.96 -4.76
C GLU A 117 10.54 17.23 -3.92
N ASP A 118 11.75 17.75 -3.85
CA ASP A 118 12.87 17.14 -3.12
C ASP A 118 12.63 17.05 -1.60
N SER A 119 11.86 17.97 -1.04
CA SER A 119 11.57 18.01 0.40
C SER A 119 10.79 16.78 0.89
N VAL A 120 10.08 16.06 -0.01
CA VAL A 120 9.36 14.83 0.33
C VAL A 120 10.19 13.56 0.12
N LYS A 121 11.37 13.65 -0.51
CA LYS A 121 12.31 12.53 -0.77
C LYS A 121 13.35 12.33 0.34
N THR A 122 12.98 12.59 1.59
CA THR A 122 13.91 12.61 2.73
C THR A 122 14.43 11.24 3.15
N VAL A 123 13.70 10.18 2.83
CA VAL A 123 14.05 8.79 3.17
C VAL A 123 14.90 8.19 2.05
N LYS A 124 16.20 8.02 2.30
CA LYS A 124 17.09 7.35 1.36
C LYS A 124 16.92 5.84 1.43
N SER A 125 16.71 5.21 0.28
CA SER A 125 16.52 3.76 0.16
C SER A 125 17.29 3.18 -1.02
N LYS A 126 17.61 1.88 -0.94
CA LYS A 126 18.15 1.07 -2.04
C LYS A 126 17.36 -0.22 -2.14
N CYS A 127 16.98 -0.59 -3.36
CA CYS A 127 16.18 -1.79 -3.64
C CYS A 127 17.07 -2.91 -4.17
N PHE A 128 16.71 -4.15 -3.83
CA PHE A 128 17.42 -5.36 -4.23
C PHE A 128 16.40 -6.43 -4.66
N GLY A 129 16.70 -7.11 -5.79
CA GLY A 129 15.89 -8.20 -6.31
C GLY A 129 16.01 -9.48 -5.48
N SER A 130 17.17 -9.68 -4.85
CA SER A 130 17.46 -10.86 -4.02
C SER A 130 18.12 -10.47 -2.69
N TRP A 131 18.11 -11.39 -1.73
CA TRP A 131 18.83 -11.20 -0.47
C TRP A 131 20.35 -11.37 -0.64
N GLU A 132 20.78 -12.15 -1.63
CA GLU A 132 22.17 -12.34 -2.02
C GLU A 132 22.79 -11.01 -2.47
N ASP A 133 22.10 -10.28 -3.34
CA ASP A 133 22.53 -8.94 -3.78
C ASP A 133 22.62 -7.97 -2.61
N ALA A 134 21.61 -8.03 -1.71
CA ALA A 134 21.61 -7.19 -0.52
C ALA A 134 22.76 -7.50 0.44
N LEU A 135 23.22 -8.75 0.54
CA LEU A 135 24.38 -9.10 1.39
C LEU A 135 25.68 -8.42 0.95
N ASN A 136 25.85 -8.17 -0.34
CA ASN A 136 27.04 -7.51 -0.89
C ASN A 136 27.03 -5.97 -0.68
N TYR A 137 25.89 -5.42 -0.30
CA TYR A 137 25.79 -4.00 0.00
C TYR A 137 26.27 -3.69 1.42
N ASN A 138 27.07 -2.62 1.55
CA ASN A 138 27.58 -2.13 2.83
C ASN A 138 26.97 -0.76 3.16
N PRO A 139 25.81 -0.69 3.84
CA PRO A 139 25.18 0.56 4.21
C PRO A 139 25.84 1.20 5.44
N GLU A 140 25.61 2.51 5.61
CA GLU A 140 25.85 3.19 6.89
C GLU A 140 24.78 2.75 7.92
N PHE A 141 25.20 2.24 9.06
CA PHE A 141 24.31 1.79 10.12
C PHE A 141 23.88 2.93 11.07
N PRO A 142 22.69 2.83 11.69
CA PRO A 142 21.68 1.77 11.56
C PRO A 142 20.84 1.89 10.30
N VAL A 143 20.26 0.76 9.83
CA VAL A 143 19.36 0.70 8.67
C VAL A 143 18.10 -0.09 8.96
N VAL A 144 17.03 0.25 8.22
CA VAL A 144 15.76 -0.50 8.21
C VAL A 144 15.72 -1.37 6.95
N ILE A 145 15.46 -2.66 7.14
CA ILE A 145 15.26 -3.66 6.09
C ILE A 145 13.78 -3.91 5.96
N LYS A 146 13.21 -3.76 4.75
CA LYS A 146 11.80 -4.03 4.47
C LYS A 146 11.65 -5.10 3.39
N GLN A 147 10.73 -6.03 3.56
CA GLN A 147 10.28 -6.94 2.49
C GLN A 147 9.34 -6.19 1.55
N ALA A 148 9.45 -6.42 0.25
CA ALA A 148 8.65 -5.74 -0.76
C ALA A 148 7.13 -5.98 -0.61
N SER A 149 6.73 -7.18 -0.21
CA SER A 149 5.34 -7.63 -0.17
C SER A 149 4.84 -7.93 1.26
N SER A 150 5.23 -7.14 2.25
CA SER A 150 4.78 -7.30 3.63
C SER A 150 3.90 -6.14 4.11
N SER A 151 2.99 -6.42 5.05
CA SER A 151 2.10 -5.45 5.67
C SER A 151 2.17 -5.48 7.20
N GLY A 152 1.62 -4.45 7.87
CA GLY A 152 1.51 -4.39 9.33
C GLY A 152 2.85 -4.44 10.09
N GLY A 153 3.96 -4.09 9.43
CA GLY A 153 5.30 -4.10 10.02
C GLY A 153 5.92 -5.49 10.20
N ALA A 154 5.27 -6.58 9.74
CA ALA A 154 5.77 -7.96 9.93
C ALA A 154 7.09 -8.22 9.20
N GLY A 155 7.30 -7.59 8.02
CA GLY A 155 8.51 -7.72 7.21
C GLY A 155 9.49 -6.54 7.38
N VAL A 156 9.49 -5.84 8.53
CA VAL A 156 10.34 -4.68 8.79
C VAL A 156 11.30 -4.97 9.94
N PHE A 157 12.60 -4.81 9.69
CA PHE A 157 13.67 -5.14 10.63
C PHE A 157 14.66 -3.98 10.75
N LEU A 158 15.11 -3.69 11.96
CA LEU A 158 16.18 -2.72 12.22
C LEU A 158 17.51 -3.47 12.38
N ALA A 159 18.54 -3.09 11.65
CA ALA A 159 19.90 -3.58 11.82
C ALA A 159 20.81 -2.44 12.31
N LYS A 160 21.46 -2.65 13.45
CA LYS A 160 22.32 -1.65 14.10
C LYS A 160 23.78 -1.73 13.65
N ASP A 161 24.19 -2.89 13.15
CA ASP A 161 25.54 -3.18 12.71
C ASP A 161 25.57 -4.24 11.59
N ARG A 162 26.73 -4.54 11.05
CA ARG A 162 26.94 -5.52 9.97
C ARG A 162 26.52 -6.93 10.35
N LYS A 163 26.73 -7.36 11.58
CA LYS A 163 26.38 -8.72 12.07
C LYS A 163 24.85 -8.88 12.09
N GLU A 164 24.16 -7.92 12.67
CA GLU A 164 22.70 -7.88 12.67
C GLU A 164 22.14 -7.79 11.24
N TYR A 165 22.74 -6.97 10.38
CA TYR A 165 22.37 -6.81 9.00
C TYR A 165 22.35 -8.15 8.25
N ILE A 166 23.47 -8.89 8.27
CA ILE A 166 23.58 -10.21 7.63
C ILE A 166 22.50 -11.17 8.15
N LYS A 167 22.30 -11.24 9.48
CA LYS A 167 21.27 -12.08 10.10
C LYS A 167 19.86 -11.71 9.63
N LYS A 168 19.56 -10.42 9.58
CA LYS A 168 18.22 -9.91 9.25
C LYS A 168 17.94 -9.96 7.75
N ILE A 169 18.93 -9.73 6.89
CA ILE A 169 18.81 -9.93 5.44
C ILE A 169 18.47 -11.40 5.13
N LYS A 170 19.21 -12.37 5.69
CA LYS A 170 18.92 -13.80 5.51
C LYS A 170 17.52 -14.16 6.00
N ARG A 171 17.07 -13.58 7.12
CA ARG A 171 15.72 -13.78 7.63
C ARG A 171 14.64 -13.15 6.75
N ALA A 172 14.87 -11.93 6.28
CA ALA A 172 13.92 -11.20 5.45
C ALA A 172 13.81 -11.76 4.03
N GLY A 173 14.94 -12.23 3.46
CA GLY A 173 15.00 -12.79 2.11
C GLY A 173 14.40 -14.19 1.98
N ARG A 174 14.39 -14.98 3.07
CA ARG A 174 13.87 -16.35 3.02
C ARG A 174 12.36 -16.38 3.20
N ILE A 175 11.65 -16.97 2.27
CA ILE A 175 10.25 -17.33 2.47
C ILE A 175 10.21 -18.57 3.36
N LEU A 176 9.70 -18.42 4.58
CA LEU A 176 9.29 -19.56 5.39
C LEU A 176 8.00 -20.12 4.77
N ILE A 177 8.13 -21.17 4.01
CA ILE A 177 7.02 -21.90 3.42
C ILE A 177 6.22 -22.53 4.57
N SER A 178 5.02 -21.98 4.78
CA SER A 178 3.94 -22.48 5.64
C SER A 178 4.16 -22.42 7.17
N LYS A 179 3.17 -21.82 7.83
CA LYS A 179 2.98 -21.89 9.30
C LYS A 179 2.36 -23.21 9.77
N ASN A 180 1.98 -24.11 8.87
CA ASN A 180 1.42 -25.43 9.21
C ASN A 180 2.53 -26.47 9.23
N THR A 181 2.73 -27.10 10.38
CA THR A 181 3.71 -28.18 10.60
C THR A 181 3.59 -29.33 9.59
N ALA A 182 2.39 -29.72 9.18
CA ALA A 182 2.16 -30.73 8.13
C ALA A 182 2.64 -30.27 6.75
N GLY A 183 2.43 -29.02 6.37
CA GLY A 183 2.93 -28.45 5.12
C GLY A 183 4.46 -28.31 5.09
N LEU A 184 5.08 -28.05 6.24
CA LEU A 184 6.55 -28.05 6.39
C LEU A 184 7.13 -29.44 6.13
N PHE A 185 6.52 -30.50 6.66
CA PHE A 185 6.97 -31.88 6.46
C PHE A 185 6.88 -32.33 4.99
N ILE A 186 5.76 -32.00 4.32
CA ILE A 186 5.55 -32.33 2.90
C ILE A 186 6.55 -31.55 2.02
N ASN A 187 6.83 -30.29 2.32
CA ASN A 187 7.79 -29.51 1.56
C ASN A 187 9.24 -29.94 1.83
N TYR A 188 9.60 -30.29 3.05
CA TYR A 188 10.91 -30.88 3.36
C TYR A 188 11.12 -32.20 2.60
N PHE A 189 10.09 -33.06 2.54
CA PHE A 189 10.14 -34.32 1.80
C PHE A 189 10.27 -34.08 0.28
N LYS A 190 9.57 -33.09 -0.27
CA LYS A 190 9.71 -32.69 -1.68
C LYS A 190 11.10 -32.13 -1.99
N ILE A 191 11.68 -31.33 -1.10
CA ILE A 191 13.05 -30.82 -1.25
C ILE A 191 14.06 -31.95 -1.18
N LEU A 192 13.90 -32.87 -0.23
CA LEU A 192 14.76 -34.05 -0.08
C LEU A 192 14.71 -34.96 -1.33
N LEU A 193 13.50 -35.22 -1.86
CA LEU A 193 13.30 -35.95 -3.11
C LEU A 193 13.97 -35.24 -4.30
N LYS A 194 13.88 -33.93 -4.40
CA LYS A 194 14.53 -33.15 -5.46
C LYS A 194 16.05 -33.19 -5.36
N VAL A 195 16.62 -33.16 -4.15
CA VAL A 195 18.07 -33.34 -3.91
C VAL A 195 18.53 -34.73 -4.33
N ILE A 196 17.76 -35.77 -4.00
CA ILE A 196 18.05 -37.17 -4.38
C ILE A 196 17.98 -37.33 -5.92
N ILE A 197 16.96 -36.74 -6.57
CA ILE A 197 16.83 -36.75 -8.03
C ILE A 197 18.02 -36.01 -8.68
N LYS A 198 18.46 -34.87 -8.13
CA LYS A 198 19.63 -34.14 -8.60
C LYS A 198 20.90 -34.97 -8.52
N PHE A 199 21.05 -35.77 -7.48
CA PHE A 199 22.21 -36.65 -7.29
C PHE A 199 22.16 -37.87 -8.23
N LEU A 200 20.99 -38.48 -8.44
CA LEU A 200 20.82 -39.66 -9.28
C LEU A 200 20.75 -39.35 -10.79
N TYR A 201 20.30 -38.16 -11.16
CA TYR A 201 20.11 -37.75 -12.57
C TYR A 201 20.68 -36.37 -12.84
N PRO A 202 22.02 -36.21 -12.90
CA PRO A 202 22.67 -34.89 -13.10
C PRO A 202 22.25 -34.17 -14.38
N SER A 203 21.91 -34.91 -15.45
CA SER A 203 21.45 -34.36 -16.73
C SER A 203 20.09 -33.66 -16.68
N LYS A 204 19.26 -33.98 -15.68
CA LYS A 204 17.97 -33.32 -15.42
C LYS A 204 18.09 -32.13 -14.44
N SER A 205 19.29 -31.86 -13.92
CA SER A 205 19.49 -30.87 -12.88
C SER A 205 19.20 -29.43 -13.31
N ARG A 206 19.38 -29.08 -14.59
CA ARG A 206 19.06 -27.73 -15.13
C ARG A 206 17.58 -27.37 -15.01
N PHE A 207 16.67 -28.31 -15.23
CA PHE A 207 15.22 -28.08 -15.05
C PHE A 207 14.82 -27.98 -13.56
N VAL A 208 15.53 -28.70 -12.68
CA VAL A 208 15.27 -28.69 -11.24
C VAL A 208 15.77 -27.38 -10.58
N GLU A 209 16.77 -26.73 -11.17
CA GLU A 209 17.36 -25.51 -10.64
C GLU A 209 16.41 -24.30 -10.77
N TYR A 210 15.61 -24.22 -11.84
CA TYR A 210 14.57 -23.21 -12.02
C TYR A 210 13.42 -23.34 -11.01
N ASP A 211 13.14 -24.56 -10.56
CA ASP A 211 11.98 -24.87 -9.68
C ASP A 211 12.36 -24.91 -8.17
N THR A 212 13.67 -24.93 -7.85
CA THR A 212 14.17 -25.02 -6.47
C THR A 212 14.80 -23.74 -5.96
N THR A 213 14.82 -22.66 -6.75
CA THR A 213 15.25 -21.35 -6.25
C THR A 213 14.32 -21.00 -5.08
N PRO A 214 14.84 -20.83 -3.86
CA PRO A 214 14.01 -20.40 -2.76
C PRO A 214 13.37 -19.10 -3.17
N ILE A 215 12.03 -19.04 -3.21
CA ILE A 215 11.29 -17.83 -3.52
C ILE A 215 11.81 -16.76 -2.57
N SER A 216 12.61 -15.84 -3.07
CA SER A 216 13.19 -14.79 -2.25
C SER A 216 12.32 -13.53 -2.36
N HIS A 217 12.18 -12.81 -1.25
CA HIS A 217 11.57 -11.50 -1.29
C HIS A 217 12.57 -10.48 -1.83
N SER A 218 12.12 -9.61 -2.74
CA SER A 218 12.82 -8.37 -2.99
C SER A 218 12.85 -7.54 -1.71
N LEU A 219 13.95 -6.84 -1.49
CA LEU A 219 14.24 -6.13 -0.25
C LEU A 219 14.49 -4.65 -0.51
N ILE A 220 14.12 -3.83 0.45
CA ILE A 220 14.43 -2.41 0.52
C ILE A 220 15.30 -2.17 1.75
N ILE A 221 16.43 -1.52 1.56
CA ILE A 221 17.30 -1.06 2.64
C ILE A 221 17.15 0.45 2.74
N GLN A 222 16.66 0.94 3.88
CA GLN A 222 16.45 2.36 4.13
C GLN A 222 17.36 2.85 5.24
N LYS A 223 17.84 4.10 5.13
CA LYS A 223 18.49 4.77 6.26
C LYS A 223 17.52 4.86 7.43
N PHE A 224 17.96 4.46 8.62
CA PHE A 224 17.15 4.60 9.84
C PHE A 224 17.04 6.07 10.23
N ILE A 225 15.84 6.50 10.54
CA ILE A 225 15.57 7.85 11.04
C ILE A 225 15.47 7.74 12.56
N ALA A 226 16.47 8.30 13.24
CA ALA A 226 16.48 8.32 14.70
C ALA A 226 15.46 9.33 15.24
N GLY A 227 15.03 9.15 16.49
CA GLY A 227 14.15 10.10 17.16
C GLY A 227 12.65 9.96 16.89
N LEU A 228 12.23 9.09 15.96
CA LEU A 228 10.80 8.88 15.70
C LEU A 228 10.12 8.25 16.92
N LYS A 229 9.23 9.01 17.58
CA LYS A 229 8.41 8.55 18.71
C LYS A 229 7.11 7.87 18.28
N GLY A 230 6.78 8.00 16.99
CA GLY A 230 5.60 7.48 16.32
C GLY A 230 5.58 7.86 14.85
N ASP A 231 4.43 7.71 14.24
CA ASP A 231 4.13 8.24 12.91
C ASP A 231 2.78 8.96 12.91
N TYR A 232 2.59 9.81 11.90
CA TYR A 232 1.33 10.48 11.62
C TYR A 232 0.67 9.75 10.47
N LYS A 233 -0.57 9.35 10.68
CA LYS A 233 -1.41 8.84 9.61
C LYS A 233 -2.22 10.01 9.06
N VAL A 234 -1.94 10.37 7.82
CA VAL A 234 -2.70 11.38 7.08
C VAL A 234 -3.49 10.68 5.98
N LEU A 235 -4.77 10.99 5.92
CA LEU A 235 -5.66 10.50 4.88
C LEU A 235 -6.30 11.69 4.18
N VAL A 236 -6.14 11.76 2.86
CA VAL A 236 -6.65 12.83 2.01
C VAL A 236 -7.80 12.32 1.18
N PHE A 237 -8.89 13.10 1.11
CA PHE A 237 -10.00 12.93 0.19
C PHE A 237 -10.25 14.26 -0.53
N GLY A 238 -9.72 14.41 -1.74
CA GLY A 238 -9.78 15.67 -2.49
C GLY A 238 -9.10 16.81 -1.72
N SER A 239 -9.89 17.79 -1.26
CA SER A 239 -9.40 18.93 -0.46
C SER A 239 -9.33 18.66 1.03
N LYS A 240 -9.91 17.56 1.53
CA LYS A 240 -10.05 17.26 2.96
C LYS A 240 -8.90 16.41 3.48
N TYR A 241 -8.27 16.84 4.57
CA TYR A 241 -7.15 16.18 5.24
C TYR A 241 -7.54 15.73 6.64
N TYR A 242 -7.46 14.43 6.90
CA TYR A 242 -7.69 13.79 8.18
C TYR A 242 -6.37 13.35 8.78
N THR A 243 -6.07 13.74 10.01
CA THR A 243 -4.77 13.51 10.64
C THR A 243 -4.91 12.78 11.96
N MET A 244 -3.98 11.86 12.24
CA MET A 244 -3.84 11.18 13.53
C MET A 244 -2.38 10.93 13.84
N TYR A 245 -2.02 11.00 15.10
CA TYR A 245 -0.74 10.52 15.61
C TYR A 245 -0.84 9.08 16.10
N ARG A 246 0.08 8.22 15.70
CA ARG A 246 0.16 6.83 16.12
C ARG A 246 1.49 6.58 16.85
N LYS A 247 1.43 6.34 18.16
CA LYS A 247 2.61 6.13 18.99
C LYS A 247 3.26 4.78 18.66
N ASN A 248 4.60 4.70 18.76
CA ASN A 248 5.35 3.47 18.63
C ASN A 248 4.87 2.39 19.61
N ARG A 249 5.07 1.13 19.25
CA ARG A 249 4.92 0.00 20.18
C ARG A 249 5.94 0.16 21.31
N GLU A 250 5.63 -0.40 22.44
CA GLU A 250 6.55 -0.41 23.56
C GLU A 250 7.84 -1.18 23.20
N ASN A 251 8.99 -0.58 23.45
CA ASN A 251 10.31 -1.12 23.11
C ASN A 251 10.51 -1.46 21.61
N ASP A 252 9.76 -0.81 20.70
CA ASP A 252 9.85 -1.03 19.26
C ASP A 252 9.89 0.33 18.52
N PHE A 253 10.65 0.39 17.45
CA PHE A 253 10.73 1.59 16.60
C PHE A 253 9.54 1.74 15.64
N ARG A 254 8.66 0.72 15.57
CA ARG A 254 7.50 0.67 14.67
C ARG A 254 6.24 1.16 15.35
N ALA A 255 5.53 2.09 14.73
CA ALA A 255 4.20 2.53 15.14
C ALA A 255 3.09 1.63 14.58
N SER A 256 3.31 1.03 13.41
CA SER A 256 2.32 0.18 12.75
C SER A 256 1.86 -0.99 13.63
N GLY A 257 0.52 -1.11 13.82
CA GLY A 257 -0.09 -2.15 14.66
C GLY A 257 0.01 -1.89 16.18
N SER A 258 0.41 -0.70 16.64
CA SER A 258 0.40 -0.35 18.08
C SER A 258 -1.01 -0.21 18.65
N GLY A 259 -1.99 0.17 17.83
CA GLY A 259 -3.36 0.47 18.26
C GLY A 259 -3.50 1.76 19.09
N LYS A 260 -2.40 2.48 19.34
CA LYS A 260 -2.35 3.68 20.18
C LYS A 260 -2.45 4.92 19.31
N PHE A 261 -3.67 5.46 19.16
CA PHE A 261 -3.96 6.64 18.35
C PHE A 261 -4.31 7.84 19.21
N TYR A 262 -3.83 9.01 18.79
CA TYR A 262 -4.02 10.28 19.47
C TYR A 262 -4.28 11.38 18.43
N GLU A 263 -4.77 12.51 18.86
CA GLU A 263 -4.78 13.72 18.04
C GLU A 263 -3.34 14.19 17.81
N VAL A 264 -3.11 14.85 16.67
CA VAL A 264 -1.82 15.44 16.34
C VAL A 264 -1.60 16.66 17.27
N PRO A 265 -0.42 16.83 17.89
CA PRO A 265 -0.12 18.03 18.66
C PRO A 265 -0.28 19.30 17.82
N GLU A 266 -0.95 20.32 18.36
CA GLU A 266 -1.29 21.56 17.63
C GLU A 266 -0.07 22.21 16.97
N LYS A 267 1.04 22.27 17.69
CA LYS A 267 2.31 22.84 17.18
C LYS A 267 2.90 22.11 15.95
N GLU A 268 2.48 20.86 15.71
CA GLU A 268 2.97 20.03 14.61
C GLU A 268 1.95 19.92 13.47
N GLN A 269 0.70 20.38 13.71
CA GLN A 269 -0.42 20.17 12.80
C GLN A 269 -0.22 20.88 11.46
N GLU A 270 0.16 22.15 11.45
CA GLU A 270 0.31 22.94 10.23
C GLU A 270 1.48 22.41 9.36
N GLY A 271 2.63 22.14 9.97
CA GLY A 271 3.78 21.58 9.27
C GLY A 271 3.50 20.20 8.68
N LEU A 272 2.74 19.36 9.40
CA LEU A 272 2.31 18.04 8.92
C LEU A 272 1.39 18.17 7.70
N LEU A 273 0.40 19.06 7.78
CA LEU A 273 -0.56 19.30 6.70
C LEU A 273 0.13 19.84 5.44
N GLU A 274 1.06 20.79 5.60
CA GLU A 274 1.81 21.33 4.49
C GLU A 274 2.71 20.28 3.82
N PHE A 275 3.37 19.43 4.61
CA PHE A 275 4.17 18.32 4.10
C PHE A 275 3.29 17.30 3.35
N ALA A 276 2.13 16.96 3.92
CA ALA A 276 1.16 16.06 3.27
C ALA A 276 0.60 16.64 1.96
N ARG A 277 0.36 17.96 1.91
CA ARG A 277 -0.11 18.66 0.70
C ARG A 277 0.92 18.59 -0.43
N LYS A 278 2.21 18.76 -0.12
CA LYS A 278 3.30 18.58 -1.09
C LYS A 278 3.35 17.16 -1.64
N ILE A 279 3.13 16.14 -0.81
CA ILE A 279 3.06 14.75 -1.28
C ILE A 279 1.82 14.54 -2.15
N ALA A 280 0.66 15.06 -1.73
CA ALA A 280 -0.58 14.92 -2.49
C ALA A 280 -0.48 15.56 -3.89
N SER A 281 0.27 16.66 -4.05
CA SER A 281 0.49 17.30 -5.36
C SER A 281 1.37 16.49 -6.32
N GLU A 282 2.11 15.50 -5.83
CA GLU A 282 2.89 14.56 -6.67
C GLU A 282 2.04 13.39 -7.21
N ILE A 283 0.81 13.24 -6.72
CA ILE A 283 -0.06 12.08 -6.98
C ILE A 283 -1.28 12.53 -7.79
N ASP A 284 -1.40 11.99 -9.00
CA ASP A 284 -2.57 12.24 -9.87
C ASP A 284 -3.74 11.33 -9.48
N PHE A 285 -4.19 11.47 -8.24
CA PHE A 285 -5.35 10.78 -7.69
C PHE A 285 -5.85 11.47 -6.41
N PRO A 286 -7.17 11.63 -6.21
CA PRO A 286 -7.69 12.48 -5.14
C PRO A 286 -7.68 11.82 -3.75
N ILE A 287 -7.31 10.55 -3.66
CA ILE A 287 -7.35 9.80 -2.39
C ILE A 287 -5.96 9.21 -2.12
N ILE A 288 -5.39 9.58 -0.98
CA ILE A 288 -4.07 9.09 -0.58
C ILE A 288 -4.01 8.90 0.94
N GLY A 289 -3.56 7.73 1.37
CA GLY A 289 -3.15 7.47 2.75
C GLY A 289 -1.65 7.55 2.89
N MET A 290 -1.15 8.28 3.88
CA MET A 290 0.27 8.49 4.14
C MET A 290 0.62 8.12 5.57
N ASP A 291 1.76 7.46 5.75
CA ASP A 291 2.43 7.29 7.04
C ASP A 291 3.66 8.22 7.05
N ILE A 292 3.66 9.22 7.91
CA ILE A 292 4.67 10.30 7.97
C ILE A 292 5.37 10.26 9.33
N GLY A 293 6.69 10.22 9.36
CA GLY A 293 7.49 10.37 10.57
C GLY A 293 7.92 11.81 10.79
N PHE A 294 8.18 12.20 12.05
CA PHE A 294 8.76 13.48 12.43
C PHE A 294 9.90 13.27 13.44
N ASP A 295 11.10 13.74 13.12
CA ASP A 295 12.31 13.58 13.93
C ASP A 295 12.63 14.83 14.77
N GLU A 296 11.60 15.65 15.07
CA GLU A 296 11.67 16.95 15.76
C GLU A 296 12.31 18.07 14.90
N LYS A 297 12.77 17.78 13.69
CA LYS A 297 13.37 18.77 12.78
C LYS A 297 12.65 18.80 11.45
N LYS A 298 12.29 17.65 10.90
CA LYS A 298 11.64 17.53 9.60
C LYS A 298 10.72 16.32 9.50
N TYR A 299 9.78 16.39 8.56
CA TYR A 299 8.89 15.29 8.24
C TYR A 299 9.53 14.33 7.23
N HIS A 300 9.12 13.07 7.29
CA HIS A 300 9.62 11.99 6.45
C HIS A 300 8.46 11.13 5.95
N LEU A 301 8.30 11.01 4.64
CA LEU A 301 7.33 10.09 4.05
C LEU A 301 7.83 8.65 4.19
N LEU A 302 7.20 7.87 5.07
CA LEU A 302 7.59 6.48 5.36
C LEU A 302 6.91 5.48 4.43
N GLU A 303 5.61 5.70 4.14
CA GLU A 303 4.78 4.87 3.26
C GLU A 303 3.60 5.70 2.74
N PHE A 304 3.13 5.41 1.52
CA PHE A 304 1.92 6.02 0.96
C PHE A 304 1.17 5.02 0.09
N GLN A 305 -0.15 5.20 -0.02
CA GLN A 305 -0.99 4.29 -0.79
C GLN A 305 -2.30 4.95 -1.22
N MET A 306 -2.71 4.69 -2.44
CA MET A 306 -3.96 5.18 -3.04
C MET A 306 -5.02 4.08 -3.11
N ILE A 307 -4.63 2.84 -2.89
CA ILE A 307 -5.48 1.65 -2.83
C ILE A 307 -5.37 1.03 -1.44
N HIS A 308 -6.46 0.52 -0.94
CA HIS A 308 -6.55 -0.10 0.38
C HIS A 308 -5.95 0.78 1.48
N PHE A 309 -6.22 2.08 1.35
CA PHE A 309 -5.79 3.10 2.30
C PHE A 309 -6.42 2.86 3.68
N GLY A 310 -5.68 3.12 4.74
CA GLY A 310 -6.20 2.93 6.10
C GLY A 310 -7.23 3.99 6.46
N THR A 311 -8.46 3.59 6.69
CA THR A 311 -9.61 4.49 6.94
C THR A 311 -9.68 5.07 8.36
N SER A 312 -8.78 4.64 9.26
CA SER A 312 -8.84 4.99 10.70
C SER A 312 -8.81 6.49 10.98
N ALA A 313 -8.06 7.26 10.18
CA ALA A 313 -7.96 8.69 10.38
C ALA A 313 -9.30 9.38 10.16
N LEU A 314 -10.01 9.06 9.08
CA LEU A 314 -11.35 9.60 8.80
C LEU A 314 -12.37 9.09 9.83
N GLN A 315 -12.43 7.77 10.06
CA GLN A 315 -13.48 7.16 10.90
C GLN A 315 -13.44 7.59 12.37
N ARG A 316 -12.25 7.99 12.86
CA ARG A 316 -12.05 8.44 14.25
C ARG A 316 -12.09 9.94 14.42
N SER A 317 -11.80 10.68 13.34
CA SER A 317 -11.78 12.13 13.42
C SER A 317 -13.18 12.70 13.59
N LYS A 318 -13.26 13.78 14.37
CA LYS A 318 -14.44 14.63 14.51
C LYS A 318 -14.26 15.95 13.77
N PHE A 319 -13.20 16.07 12.97
CA PHE A 319 -12.84 17.25 12.21
C PHE A 319 -11.94 16.85 11.05
N TRP A 320 -11.81 17.77 10.09
CA TRP A 320 -10.84 17.70 8.99
C TRP A 320 -10.25 19.09 8.73
N TYR A 321 -9.23 19.14 7.91
CA TYR A 321 -8.60 20.39 7.49
C TYR A 321 -8.72 20.55 5.98
N GLU A 322 -8.89 21.80 5.54
CA GLU A 322 -8.84 22.20 4.13
C GLU A 322 -7.92 23.42 3.97
N TYR A 323 -7.25 23.49 2.82
CA TYR A 323 -6.36 24.62 2.50
C TYR A 323 -7.10 25.66 1.66
N HIS A 324 -7.32 26.87 2.20
CA HIS A 324 -8.00 27.96 1.54
C HIS A 324 -7.20 29.25 1.64
N ASN A 325 -6.99 29.94 0.50
CA ASN A 325 -6.34 31.25 0.45
C ASN A 325 -5.03 31.36 1.25
N GLY A 326 -4.19 30.32 1.14
CA GLY A 326 -2.89 30.32 1.83
C GLY A 326 -2.92 29.87 3.30
N LYS A 327 -4.06 29.41 3.82
CA LYS A 327 -4.21 29.03 5.24
C LYS A 327 -4.95 27.68 5.38
N TRP A 328 -4.59 26.94 6.39
CA TRP A 328 -5.31 25.75 6.84
C TRP A 328 -6.50 26.14 7.70
N ILE A 329 -7.68 25.66 7.34
CA ILE A 329 -8.92 25.87 8.10
C ILE A 329 -9.39 24.51 8.62
N ARG A 330 -9.71 24.46 9.91
CA ARG A 330 -10.32 23.30 10.55
C ARG A 330 -11.83 23.39 10.42
N PHE A 331 -12.44 22.29 10.03
CA PHE A 331 -13.89 22.08 10.00
C PHE A 331 -14.26 20.99 10.98
N ASP A 332 -15.14 21.28 11.93
CA ASP A 332 -15.62 20.30 12.87
C ASP A 332 -16.84 19.56 12.30
N GLY A 333 -16.87 18.25 12.48
CA GLY A 333 -17.93 17.37 11.98
C GLY A 333 -17.46 15.93 11.84
N LYS A 334 -18.38 15.04 11.56
CA LYS A 334 -18.11 13.63 11.31
C LYS A 334 -18.33 13.36 9.83
N SER A 335 -17.33 12.78 9.17
CA SER A 335 -17.40 12.43 7.77
C SER A 335 -17.88 10.99 7.57
N ASP A 336 -18.58 10.78 6.46
CA ASP A 336 -18.99 9.46 5.99
C ASP A 336 -17.99 8.97 4.93
N LEU A 337 -17.47 7.77 5.09
CA LEU A 337 -16.40 7.23 4.25
C LEU A 337 -16.80 7.08 2.78
N GLU A 338 -17.98 6.53 2.52
CA GLU A 338 -18.50 6.29 1.17
C GLU A 338 -18.82 7.59 0.45
N GLU A 339 -19.33 8.58 1.18
CA GLU A 339 -19.60 9.91 0.66
C GLU A 339 -18.32 10.66 0.29
N GLU A 340 -17.34 10.70 1.20
CA GLU A 340 -16.05 11.33 0.94
C GLU A 340 -15.31 10.65 -0.22
N TYR A 341 -15.34 9.32 -0.28
CA TYR A 341 -14.77 8.57 -1.39
C TYR A 341 -15.43 8.94 -2.72
N SER A 342 -16.77 8.86 -2.78
CA SER A 342 -17.52 9.11 -4.02
C SER A 342 -17.42 10.56 -4.48
N GLN A 343 -17.51 11.52 -3.54
CA GLN A 343 -17.37 12.94 -3.82
C GLN A 343 -15.97 13.27 -4.37
N SER A 344 -14.93 12.74 -3.76
CA SER A 344 -13.53 13.00 -4.19
C SER A 344 -13.28 12.47 -5.59
N ILE A 345 -13.72 11.25 -5.89
CA ILE A 345 -13.62 10.66 -7.23
C ILE A 345 -14.45 11.46 -8.23
N PHE A 346 -15.69 11.82 -7.92
CA PHE A 346 -16.53 12.60 -8.82
C PHE A 346 -15.91 13.96 -9.16
N ASN A 347 -15.42 14.69 -8.17
CA ASN A 347 -14.76 15.99 -8.38
C ASN A 347 -13.48 15.85 -9.23
N PHE A 348 -12.71 14.80 -8.99
CA PHE A 348 -11.52 14.51 -9.79
C PHE A 348 -11.88 14.27 -11.26
N LEU A 349 -12.88 13.44 -11.53
CA LEU A 349 -13.35 13.16 -12.89
C LEU A 349 -13.87 14.41 -13.60
N LYS A 350 -14.56 15.30 -12.87
CA LYS A 350 -15.06 16.56 -13.45
C LYS A 350 -13.96 17.52 -13.87
N ASN A 351 -12.80 17.45 -13.21
CA ASN A 351 -11.66 18.33 -13.50
C ASN A 351 -10.72 17.76 -14.58
N THR A 352 -10.88 16.47 -14.94
CA THR A 352 -10.08 15.79 -15.96
C THR A 352 -10.76 15.67 -17.32
N ASP A 353 -12.06 15.92 -17.41
CA ASP A 353 -12.85 16.04 -18.64
C ASP A 353 -12.79 17.46 -19.21
#